data_f673db0ceadcbb4fce34003f476d9266
#
_entry.id   f673db0ceadcbb4fce34003f476d9266
#
_cell.length_a   1.000
_cell.length_b   1.000
_cell.length_c   1.000
_cell.angle_alpha   90.00
_cell.angle_beta   90.00
_cell.angle_gamma   90.00
#
_symmetry.space_group_name_H-M   'P 1'
#
loop_
_entity.id
_entity.type
_entity.pdbx_description
1 polymer ?
#
loop_
_entity_poly.entity_id
_entity_poly.type
_entity_poly.pdbx_seq_one_letter_code
_entity_poly.pdbx_strand_id
1 'polypeptide(L)'
;MNINYSASLETHQLHQSLVKLARADMARDYLCIRAKSQHGLSNIKVNQLHMGIILHGQQQLNIQTKQINLSAGDMYIVKPDTIIDAVNRPDPATGEYLTILVPMCEEVIQAAQMIWAKPVIDKTEAILRFSIDDFAKHLAEWQRALFDNNLVKARLCIASILVQLCQQNYSDVLIVPPPKLAKLIHDWVSDNPQHHWQSSEIEMRLGLSSATLRRKLKHEETSLRETITHARLAYALELLYSNKLPMKTIAAKSGYQSVSTFRERFMQRYDVDPTVLAVE
;
A
#
# COMPACT_ATOMS: atom_id res chain seq x y z
N MET A 1 -7.80 -6.54 39.10
CA MET A 1 -6.39 -6.67 38.62
C MET A 1 -6.18 -7.68 37.48
N ASN A 2 -7.13 -8.61 37.20
CA ASN A 2 -6.96 -9.69 36.18
C ASN A 2 -7.31 -9.28 34.72
N ILE A 3 -8.04 -8.18 34.51
CA ILE A 3 -8.51 -7.81 33.15
C ILE A 3 -7.37 -7.22 32.30
N ASN A 4 -6.44 -6.46 32.89
CA ASN A 4 -5.32 -5.87 32.15
C ASN A 4 -4.23 -6.90 31.76
N TYR A 5 -4.12 -8.01 32.47
CA TYR A 5 -3.10 -9.04 32.18
C TYR A 5 -3.51 -9.93 30.99
N SER A 6 -4.80 -10.24 30.88
CA SER A 6 -5.37 -11.01 29.77
C SER A 6 -5.29 -10.23 28.44
N ALA A 7 -5.67 -8.96 28.44
CA ALA A 7 -5.61 -8.09 27.26
C ALA A 7 -4.17 -7.93 26.74
N SER A 8 -3.19 -7.75 27.62
CA SER A 8 -1.78 -7.63 27.23
C SER A 8 -1.22 -8.92 26.63
N LEU A 9 -1.68 -10.08 27.09
CA LEU A 9 -1.27 -11.39 26.58
C LEU A 9 -1.86 -11.65 25.17
N GLU A 10 -3.12 -11.30 24.96
CA GLU A 10 -3.80 -11.43 23.67
C GLU A 10 -3.18 -10.52 22.62
N THR A 11 -2.86 -9.27 22.98
CA THR A 11 -2.14 -8.33 22.11
C THR A 11 -0.77 -8.86 21.69
N HIS A 12 -0.01 -9.39 22.66
CA HIS A 12 1.30 -9.97 22.38
C HIS A 12 1.21 -11.17 21.44
N GLN A 13 0.22 -12.04 21.62
CA GLN A 13 -0.03 -13.19 20.75
C GLN A 13 -0.44 -12.74 19.33
N LEU A 14 -1.31 -11.74 19.21
CA LEU A 14 -1.68 -11.17 17.91
C LEU A 14 -0.46 -10.60 17.19
N HIS A 15 0.33 -9.77 17.87
CA HIS A 15 1.53 -9.18 17.30
C HIS A 15 2.50 -10.27 16.79
N GLN A 16 2.78 -11.29 17.59
CA GLN A 16 3.64 -12.40 17.18
C GLN A 16 3.10 -13.15 15.96
N SER A 17 1.78 -13.34 15.88
CA SER A 17 1.17 -14.03 14.75
C SER A 17 1.18 -13.19 13.47
N LEU A 18 1.04 -11.87 13.58
CA LEU A 18 1.23 -10.94 12.45
C LEU A 18 2.69 -10.90 11.97
N VAL A 19 3.66 -10.96 12.89
CA VAL A 19 5.09 -11.09 12.54
C VAL A 19 5.36 -12.39 11.77
N LYS A 20 4.75 -13.51 12.21
CA LYS A 20 4.84 -14.79 11.46
C LYS A 20 4.25 -14.65 10.05
N LEU A 21 3.08 -14.00 9.93
CA LEU A 21 2.45 -13.75 8.63
C LEU A 21 3.35 -12.90 7.72
N ALA A 22 3.93 -11.82 8.25
CA ALA A 22 4.82 -10.95 7.49
C ALA A 22 6.12 -11.64 7.03
N ARG A 23 6.54 -12.70 7.71
CA ARG A 23 7.74 -13.48 7.37
C ARG A 23 7.42 -14.71 6.51
N ALA A 24 6.16 -15.08 6.39
CA ALA A 24 5.75 -16.17 5.53
C ALA A 24 5.90 -15.74 4.05
N ASP A 25 6.59 -16.57 3.27
CA ASP A 25 6.71 -16.37 1.81
C ASP A 25 5.42 -16.85 1.13
N MET A 26 4.40 -16.00 1.19
CA MET A 26 3.07 -16.31 0.68
C MET A 26 2.66 -15.21 -0.29
N ALA A 27 2.40 -15.54 -1.59
CA ALA A 27 1.78 -14.61 -2.55
C ALA A 27 0.36 -14.25 -2.08
N ARG A 28 0.08 -12.98 -1.72
CA ARG A 28 -1.14 -12.57 -1.02
C ARG A 28 -1.61 -11.19 -1.44
N ASP A 29 -2.84 -10.87 -1.03
CA ASP A 29 -3.47 -9.55 -1.15
C ASP A 29 -2.84 -8.52 -0.18
N TYR A 30 -1.56 -8.65 0.16
CA TYR A 30 -0.80 -7.74 1.03
C TYR A 30 0.69 -7.74 0.70
N LEU A 31 1.36 -6.65 1.03
CA LEU A 31 2.80 -6.44 0.85
C LEU A 31 3.48 -6.35 2.21
N CYS A 32 4.67 -6.93 2.35
CA CYS A 32 5.50 -6.76 3.53
C CYS A 32 6.74 -5.93 3.18
N ILE A 33 6.96 -4.86 3.92
CA ILE A 33 8.18 -4.05 3.83
C ILE A 33 9.12 -4.50 4.94
N ARG A 34 10.33 -4.90 4.56
CA ARG A 34 11.43 -5.23 5.48
C ARG A 34 12.63 -4.37 5.16
N ALA A 35 13.28 -3.85 6.18
CA ALA A 35 14.52 -3.11 6.01
C ALA A 35 15.43 -3.26 7.23
N LYS A 36 16.75 -3.38 7.00
CA LYS A 36 17.78 -3.43 8.04
C LYS A 36 18.45 -2.08 8.26
N SER A 37 18.24 -1.14 7.35
CA SER A 37 18.78 0.22 7.43
C SER A 37 17.65 1.24 7.36
N GLN A 38 17.89 2.42 7.94
CA GLN A 38 17.00 3.55 7.79
C GLN A 38 16.97 3.97 6.32
N HIS A 39 15.77 4.15 5.77
CA HIS A 39 15.58 4.69 4.43
C HIS A 39 14.33 5.54 4.36
N GLY A 40 14.31 6.46 3.41
CA GLY A 40 13.17 7.30 3.09
C GLY A 40 12.70 7.06 1.66
N LEU A 41 11.44 7.30 1.41
CA LEU A 41 10.82 7.36 0.10
C LEU A 41 10.01 8.63 0.01
N SER A 42 10.26 9.43 -1.01
CA SER A 42 9.54 10.68 -1.26
C SER A 42 8.52 10.52 -2.36
N ASN A 43 7.50 11.39 -2.35
CA ASN A 43 6.48 11.50 -3.40
C ASN A 43 5.71 10.20 -3.69
N ILE A 44 5.42 9.38 -2.67
CA ILE A 44 4.62 8.17 -2.82
C ILE A 44 3.17 8.61 -3.02
N LYS A 45 2.61 8.37 -4.22
CA LYS A 45 1.19 8.59 -4.48
C LYS A 45 0.39 7.34 -4.11
N VAL A 46 -0.50 7.49 -3.15
CA VAL A 46 -1.42 6.43 -2.71
C VAL A 46 -2.66 6.47 -3.62
N ASN A 47 -2.78 5.49 -4.51
CA ASN A 47 -3.85 5.45 -5.52
C ASN A 47 -5.13 4.76 -5.04
N GLN A 48 -5.08 4.04 -3.93
CA GLN A 48 -6.21 3.32 -3.34
C GLN A 48 -6.10 3.32 -1.82
N LEU A 49 -7.18 2.99 -1.13
CA LEU A 49 -7.18 2.89 0.32
C LEU A 49 -6.17 1.83 0.77
N HIS A 50 -5.28 2.19 1.68
CA HIS A 50 -4.27 1.29 2.25
C HIS A 50 -4.39 1.23 3.76
N MET A 51 -4.26 0.04 4.32
CA MET A 51 -4.02 -0.19 5.74
C MET A 51 -2.56 -0.59 5.93
N GLY A 52 -1.87 0.05 6.87
CA GLY A 52 -0.53 -0.34 7.29
C GLY A 52 -0.53 -0.79 8.74
N ILE A 53 0.28 -1.81 9.06
CA ILE A 53 0.47 -2.33 10.42
C ILE A 53 1.96 -2.37 10.71
N ILE A 54 2.42 -1.55 11.65
CA ILE A 54 3.82 -1.54 12.07
C ILE A 54 4.07 -2.68 13.06
N LEU A 55 4.97 -3.58 12.69
CA LEU A 55 5.31 -4.74 13.52
C LEU A 55 6.65 -4.55 14.25
N HIS A 56 7.68 -4.06 13.57
CA HIS A 56 8.97 -3.71 14.17
C HIS A 56 9.44 -2.34 13.68
N GLY A 57 10.12 -1.60 14.54
CA GLY A 57 10.68 -0.30 14.23
C GLY A 57 9.66 0.83 14.26
N GLN A 58 9.96 1.89 13.54
CA GLN A 58 9.18 3.11 13.49
C GLN A 58 9.04 3.59 12.05
N GLN A 59 7.92 4.24 11.76
CA GLN A 59 7.69 4.93 10.49
C GLN A 59 7.27 6.37 10.76
N GLN A 60 7.88 7.29 10.05
CA GLN A 60 7.46 8.68 9.98
C GLN A 60 6.81 8.92 8.64
N LEU A 61 5.56 9.37 8.65
CA LEU A 61 4.82 9.77 7.46
C LEU A 61 4.68 11.30 7.45
N ASN A 62 5.07 11.94 6.35
CA ASN A 62 4.88 13.36 6.16
C ASN A 62 3.85 13.59 5.05
N ILE A 63 2.86 14.45 5.31
CA ILE A 63 1.84 14.85 4.37
C ILE A 63 1.74 16.37 4.44
N GLN A 64 2.14 17.03 3.38
CA GLN A 64 2.20 18.50 3.37
C GLN A 64 2.98 19.04 4.60
N THR A 65 2.29 19.67 5.55
CA THR A 65 2.88 20.22 6.78
C THR A 65 2.71 19.30 8.01
N LYS A 66 1.96 18.18 7.89
CA LYS A 66 1.66 17.28 9.00
C LYS A 66 2.63 16.11 9.01
N GLN A 67 3.25 15.87 10.17
CA GLN A 67 4.08 14.71 10.44
C GLN A 67 3.35 13.76 11.39
N ILE A 68 3.36 12.46 11.05
CA ILE A 68 2.77 11.39 11.85
C ILE A 68 3.86 10.37 12.14
N ASN A 69 4.11 10.09 13.43
CA ASN A 69 5.05 9.08 13.86
C ASN A 69 4.28 7.83 14.29
N LEU A 70 4.67 6.70 13.72
CA LEU A 70 4.08 5.39 13.94
C LEU A 70 5.13 4.46 14.51
N SER A 71 4.73 3.56 15.41
CA SER A 71 5.60 2.58 16.09
C SER A 71 4.98 1.19 16.08
N ALA A 72 5.74 0.19 16.47
CA ALA A 72 5.24 -1.19 16.59
C ALA A 72 3.95 -1.24 17.41
N GLY A 73 2.92 -1.92 16.89
CA GLY A 73 1.57 -1.95 17.43
C GLY A 73 0.61 -0.90 16.88
N ASP A 74 1.10 0.06 16.08
CA ASP A 74 0.21 0.99 15.38
C ASP A 74 -0.34 0.37 14.09
N MET A 75 -1.62 0.63 13.86
CA MET A 75 -2.31 0.45 12.58
C MET A 75 -2.67 1.83 12.02
N TYR A 76 -2.55 2.01 10.73
CA TYR A 76 -2.94 3.26 10.08
C TYR A 76 -3.68 3.01 8.77
N ILE A 77 -4.50 3.96 8.38
CA ILE A 77 -5.23 3.97 7.12
C ILE A 77 -4.78 5.20 6.33
N VAL A 78 -4.39 5.02 5.07
CA VAL A 78 -4.12 6.12 4.13
C VAL A 78 -5.19 6.13 3.07
N LYS A 79 -5.84 7.28 2.91
CA LYS A 79 -6.88 7.47 1.89
C LYS A 79 -6.30 7.63 0.48
N PRO A 80 -7.09 7.32 -0.56
CA PRO A 80 -6.69 7.54 -1.95
C PRO A 80 -6.32 9.00 -2.23
N ASP A 81 -5.56 9.21 -3.30
CA ASP A 81 -5.09 10.52 -3.78
C ASP A 81 -4.18 11.27 -2.81
N THR A 82 -3.69 10.60 -1.76
CA THR A 82 -2.73 11.17 -0.81
C THR A 82 -1.31 11.00 -1.35
N ILE A 83 -0.51 12.07 -1.27
CA ILE A 83 0.94 12.02 -1.53
C ILE A 83 1.64 12.06 -0.17
N ILE A 84 2.49 11.08 0.09
CA ILE A 84 3.22 10.93 1.34
C ILE A 84 4.72 10.81 1.10
N ASP A 85 5.50 11.32 2.04
CA ASP A 85 6.90 10.92 2.22
C ASP A 85 6.96 10.00 3.44
N ALA A 86 7.69 8.90 3.32
CA ALA A 86 7.83 7.91 4.38
C ALA A 86 9.30 7.74 4.76
N VAL A 87 9.59 7.72 6.05
CA VAL A 87 10.91 7.34 6.58
C VAL A 87 10.73 6.15 7.50
N ASN A 88 11.38 5.05 7.16
CA ASN A 88 11.36 3.80 7.90
C ASN A 88 12.63 3.66 8.74
N ARG A 89 12.49 3.41 10.03
CA ARG A 89 13.59 3.26 10.98
C ARG A 89 13.54 1.88 11.62
N PRO A 90 14.60 1.04 11.46
CA PRO A 90 14.70 -0.23 12.14
C PRO A 90 14.64 -0.09 13.66
N ASP A 91 14.05 -1.07 14.31
CA ASP A 91 14.06 -1.20 15.76
C ASP A 91 15.48 -1.55 16.23
N PRO A 92 16.06 -0.81 17.21
CA PRO A 92 17.41 -1.08 17.70
C PRO A 92 17.59 -2.47 18.32
N ALA A 93 16.53 -3.07 18.88
CA ALA A 93 16.59 -4.37 19.54
C ALA A 93 16.53 -5.53 18.54
N THR A 94 15.69 -5.41 17.50
CA THR A 94 15.54 -6.47 16.47
C THR A 94 16.44 -6.25 15.25
N GLY A 95 16.97 -5.05 15.06
CA GLY A 95 17.77 -4.66 13.90
C GLY A 95 16.97 -4.58 12.60
N GLU A 96 15.62 -4.59 12.66
CA GLU A 96 14.79 -4.56 11.47
C GLU A 96 13.59 -3.60 11.60
N TYR A 97 13.19 -3.04 10.47
CA TYR A 97 11.87 -2.46 10.26
C TYR A 97 10.99 -3.51 9.57
N LEU A 98 9.78 -3.71 10.07
CA LEU A 98 8.82 -4.66 9.51
C LEU A 98 7.41 -4.09 9.56
N THR A 99 6.75 -4.02 8.43
CA THR A 99 5.34 -3.59 8.31
C THR A 99 4.59 -4.45 7.31
N ILE A 100 3.30 -4.61 7.53
CA ILE A 100 2.35 -5.17 6.57
C ILE A 100 1.58 -4.01 5.95
N LEU A 101 1.49 -3.97 4.62
CA LEU A 101 0.63 -3.07 3.86
C LEU A 101 -0.47 -3.87 3.18
N VAL A 102 -1.72 -3.52 3.43
CA VAL A 102 -2.89 -4.16 2.84
C VAL A 102 -3.58 -3.14 1.93
N PRO A 103 -3.42 -3.24 0.61
CA PRO A 103 -4.20 -2.47 -0.34
C PRO A 103 -5.65 -2.97 -0.30
N MET A 104 -6.61 -2.08 -0.16
CA MET A 104 -8.01 -2.45 -0.10
C MET A 104 -8.64 -2.32 -1.48
N CYS A 105 -9.03 -3.43 -2.06
CA CYS A 105 -9.68 -3.43 -3.36
C CYS A 105 -11.08 -2.81 -3.30
N GLU A 106 -11.55 -2.31 -4.43
CA GLU A 106 -12.82 -1.60 -4.54
C GLU A 106 -14.00 -2.48 -4.13
N GLU A 107 -13.95 -3.78 -4.45
CA GLU A 107 -15.01 -4.75 -4.12
C GLU A 107 -15.18 -4.91 -2.60
N VAL A 108 -14.09 -4.88 -1.83
CA VAL A 108 -14.14 -4.93 -0.36
C VAL A 108 -14.75 -3.65 0.20
N ILE A 109 -14.41 -2.48 -0.37
CA ILE A 109 -14.98 -1.20 0.03
C ILE A 109 -16.48 -1.16 -0.29
N GLN A 110 -16.88 -1.60 -1.50
CA GLN A 110 -18.29 -1.68 -1.91
C GLN A 110 -19.09 -2.64 -1.01
N ALA A 111 -18.53 -3.80 -0.66
CA ALA A 111 -19.17 -4.72 0.28
C ALA A 111 -19.37 -4.06 1.66
N ALA A 112 -18.37 -3.34 2.17
CA ALA A 112 -18.50 -2.59 3.41
C ALA A 112 -19.54 -1.46 3.33
N GLN A 113 -19.63 -0.74 2.18
CA GLN A 113 -20.67 0.26 1.92
C GLN A 113 -22.06 -0.34 2.00
N MET A 114 -22.28 -1.51 1.34
CA MET A 114 -23.58 -2.21 1.36
C MET A 114 -23.98 -2.64 2.78
N ILE A 115 -23.02 -3.08 3.60
CA ILE A 115 -23.25 -3.46 5.01
C ILE A 115 -23.54 -2.22 5.85
N TRP A 116 -22.78 -1.13 5.65
CA TRP A 116 -22.93 0.11 6.41
C TRP A 116 -24.30 0.76 6.21
N ALA A 117 -24.78 0.81 4.96
CA ALA A 117 -26.13 1.26 4.58
C ALA A 117 -26.57 2.63 5.18
N LYS A 118 -25.61 3.50 5.54
CA LYS A 118 -25.83 4.84 6.07
C LYS A 118 -25.05 5.88 5.25
N PRO A 119 -25.43 7.17 5.33
CA PRO A 119 -24.67 8.23 4.66
C PRO A 119 -23.20 8.23 5.08
N VAL A 120 -22.33 8.45 4.11
CA VAL A 120 -20.90 8.64 4.33
C VAL A 120 -20.64 10.14 4.50
N ILE A 121 -19.94 10.49 5.59
CA ILE A 121 -19.59 11.89 5.91
C ILE A 121 -18.13 12.05 5.57
N ASP A 122 -17.85 12.89 4.57
CA ASP A 122 -16.47 13.19 4.18
C ASP A 122 -15.74 13.99 5.25
N LYS A 123 -14.53 13.58 5.57
CA LYS A 123 -13.62 14.25 6.50
C LYS A 123 -12.29 14.51 5.81
N THR A 124 -11.64 15.58 6.21
CA THR A 124 -10.40 16.06 5.57
C THR A 124 -9.14 15.30 5.97
N GLU A 125 -9.20 14.40 6.96
CA GLU A 125 -8.02 13.65 7.39
C GLU A 125 -7.62 12.59 6.35
N ALA A 126 -6.41 12.74 5.81
CA ALA A 126 -5.85 11.84 4.80
C ALA A 126 -5.26 10.54 5.40
N ILE A 127 -4.79 10.60 6.65
CA ILE A 127 -4.28 9.44 7.40
C ILE A 127 -4.97 9.37 8.76
N LEU A 128 -5.40 8.13 9.10
CA LEU A 128 -5.96 7.79 10.39
C LEU A 128 -5.00 6.85 11.11
N ARG A 129 -4.83 7.01 12.42
CA ARG A 129 -3.98 6.15 13.27
C ARG A 129 -4.81 5.49 14.35
N PHE A 130 -4.55 4.20 14.60
CA PHE A 130 -5.22 3.35 15.58
C PHE A 130 -4.19 2.42 16.25
N SER A 131 -4.57 1.78 17.37
CA SER A 131 -3.86 0.61 17.87
C SER A 131 -4.35 -0.66 17.16
N ILE A 132 -3.47 -1.65 16.97
CA ILE A 132 -3.88 -2.99 16.52
C ILE A 132 -4.90 -3.61 17.48
N ASP A 133 -4.90 -3.22 18.75
CA ASP A 133 -5.81 -3.71 19.78
C ASP A 133 -7.26 -3.31 19.50
N ASP A 134 -7.47 -2.13 18.91
CA ASP A 134 -8.80 -1.66 18.54
C ASP A 134 -9.49 -2.61 17.54
N PHE A 135 -8.71 -3.40 16.80
CA PHE A 135 -9.17 -4.32 15.76
C PHE A 135 -8.70 -5.76 15.97
N ALA A 136 -8.25 -6.10 17.18
CA ALA A 136 -7.58 -7.36 17.49
C ALA A 136 -8.34 -8.60 17.00
N LYS A 137 -9.64 -8.66 17.23
CA LYS A 137 -10.49 -9.78 16.79
C LYS A 137 -10.44 -9.95 15.26
N HIS A 138 -10.67 -8.89 14.51
CA HIS A 138 -10.72 -8.94 13.05
C HIS A 138 -9.34 -9.22 12.45
N LEU A 139 -8.26 -8.66 13.02
CA LEU A 139 -6.89 -8.92 12.59
C LEU A 139 -6.47 -10.37 12.86
N ALA A 140 -6.86 -10.94 14.00
CA ALA A 140 -6.59 -12.34 14.32
C ALA A 140 -7.34 -13.30 13.37
N GLU A 141 -8.60 -13.01 13.06
CA GLU A 141 -9.39 -13.79 12.10
C GLU A 141 -8.84 -13.64 10.67
N TRP A 142 -8.46 -12.42 10.25
CA TRP A 142 -7.85 -12.13 8.97
C TRP A 142 -6.55 -12.91 8.77
N GLN A 143 -5.65 -12.84 9.73
CA GLN A 143 -4.37 -13.57 9.71
C GLN A 143 -4.58 -15.09 9.61
N ARG A 144 -5.51 -15.64 10.41
CA ARG A 144 -5.86 -17.07 10.36
C ARG A 144 -6.42 -17.46 9.00
N ALA A 145 -7.33 -16.67 8.44
CA ALA A 145 -7.91 -16.93 7.12
C ALA A 145 -6.85 -16.95 6.01
N LEU A 146 -5.81 -16.10 6.10
CA LEU A 146 -4.69 -16.10 5.16
C LEU A 146 -3.85 -17.38 5.29
N PHE A 147 -3.53 -17.86 6.51
CA PHE A 147 -2.82 -19.11 6.69
C PHE A 147 -3.62 -20.32 6.18
N ASP A 148 -4.95 -20.29 6.36
CA ASP A 148 -5.86 -21.33 5.86
C ASP A 148 -6.11 -21.22 4.34
N ASN A 149 -5.45 -20.28 3.65
CA ASN A 149 -5.66 -19.98 2.22
C ASN A 149 -7.12 -19.62 1.87
N ASN A 150 -7.88 -19.10 2.83
CA ASN A 150 -9.28 -18.68 2.66
C ASN A 150 -9.36 -17.17 2.38
N LEU A 151 -9.10 -16.78 1.12
CA LEU A 151 -9.10 -15.37 0.70
C LEU A 151 -10.48 -14.72 0.84
N VAL A 152 -11.56 -15.46 0.67
CA VAL A 152 -12.93 -14.93 0.85
C VAL A 152 -13.13 -14.48 2.30
N LYS A 153 -12.75 -15.33 3.26
CA LYS A 153 -12.83 -14.99 4.68
C LYS A 153 -11.88 -13.84 5.04
N ALA A 154 -10.67 -13.81 4.48
CA ALA A 154 -9.74 -12.71 4.69
C ALA A 154 -10.33 -11.36 4.24
N ARG A 155 -10.95 -11.31 3.04
CA ARG A 155 -11.63 -10.10 2.54
C ARG A 155 -12.82 -9.69 3.40
N LEU A 156 -13.60 -10.65 3.92
CA LEU A 156 -14.69 -10.37 4.86
C LEU A 156 -14.17 -9.73 6.16
N CYS A 157 -13.02 -10.17 6.67
CA CYS A 157 -12.41 -9.55 7.85
C CYS A 157 -12.00 -8.10 7.58
N ILE A 158 -11.44 -7.80 6.40
CA ILE A 158 -11.10 -6.42 6.01
C ILE A 158 -12.39 -5.57 5.88
N ALA A 159 -13.45 -6.08 5.25
CA ALA A 159 -14.73 -5.38 5.19
C ALA A 159 -15.28 -5.09 6.61
N SER A 160 -15.13 -6.04 7.56
CA SER A 160 -15.53 -5.85 8.95
C SER A 160 -14.73 -4.76 9.66
N ILE A 161 -13.42 -4.64 9.39
CA ILE A 161 -12.58 -3.53 9.88
C ILE A 161 -13.12 -2.20 9.34
N LEU A 162 -13.45 -2.11 8.04
CA LEU A 162 -14.02 -0.89 7.46
C LEU A 162 -15.36 -0.51 8.09
N VAL A 163 -16.24 -1.49 8.34
CA VAL A 163 -17.52 -1.24 9.03
C VAL A 163 -17.30 -0.79 10.48
N GLN A 164 -16.34 -1.36 11.19
CA GLN A 164 -15.98 -0.92 12.54
C GLN A 164 -15.45 0.52 12.53
N LEU A 165 -14.63 0.91 11.57
CA LEU A 165 -14.19 2.30 11.38
C LEU A 165 -15.38 3.24 11.17
N CYS A 166 -16.38 2.83 10.40
CA CYS A 166 -17.61 3.61 10.22
C CYS A 166 -18.37 3.79 11.53
N GLN A 167 -18.43 2.76 12.38
CA GLN A 167 -19.04 2.84 13.74
C GLN A 167 -18.28 3.81 14.65
N GLN A 168 -17.00 4.00 14.43
CA GLN A 168 -16.14 4.96 15.12
C GLN A 168 -16.15 6.36 14.45
N ASN A 169 -17.13 6.64 13.60
CA ASN A 169 -17.28 7.89 12.84
C ASN A 169 -16.22 8.17 11.74
N TYR A 170 -15.59 7.14 11.21
CA TYR A 170 -14.66 7.23 10.07
C TYR A 170 -15.27 6.63 8.80
N SER A 171 -16.55 6.96 8.50
CA SER A 171 -17.25 6.42 7.32
C SER A 171 -16.67 6.88 5.98
N ASP A 172 -15.90 7.96 5.99
CA ASP A 172 -15.20 8.50 4.82
C ASP A 172 -14.11 7.57 4.25
N VAL A 173 -13.67 6.54 5.00
CA VAL A 173 -12.85 5.44 4.45
C VAL A 173 -13.57 4.64 3.37
N LEU A 174 -14.89 4.75 3.29
CA LEU A 174 -15.70 4.12 2.25
C LEU A 174 -15.84 4.96 0.98
N ILE A 175 -15.28 6.18 0.93
CA ILE A 175 -15.32 7.00 -0.28
C ILE A 175 -14.37 6.41 -1.30
N VAL A 176 -14.94 5.91 -2.41
CA VAL A 176 -14.17 5.49 -3.59
C VAL A 176 -14.13 6.68 -4.53
N PRO A 177 -12.94 7.25 -4.82
CA PRO A 177 -12.84 8.31 -5.80
C PRO A 177 -13.32 7.84 -7.17
N PRO A 178 -13.89 8.72 -8.00
CA PRO A 178 -14.24 8.36 -9.36
C PRO A 178 -13.01 7.83 -10.10
N PRO A 179 -13.16 6.80 -10.96
CA PRO A 179 -12.04 6.19 -11.63
C PRO A 179 -11.31 7.22 -12.49
N LYS A 180 -10.02 7.44 -12.19
CA LYS A 180 -9.14 8.29 -12.98
C LYS A 180 -8.60 7.51 -14.17
N LEU A 181 -8.47 8.17 -15.31
CA LEU A 181 -7.89 7.55 -16.50
C LEU A 181 -6.44 7.11 -16.28
N ALA A 182 -5.67 7.94 -15.56
CA ALA A 182 -4.32 7.58 -15.16
C ALA A 182 -4.26 6.31 -14.31
N LYS A 183 -5.23 6.12 -13.37
CA LYS A 183 -5.30 4.89 -12.57
C LYS A 183 -5.55 3.67 -13.44
N LEU A 184 -6.52 3.73 -14.35
CA LEU A 184 -6.84 2.62 -15.25
C LEU A 184 -5.62 2.21 -16.11
N ILE A 185 -4.90 3.19 -16.66
CA ILE A 185 -3.66 2.94 -17.42
C ILE A 185 -2.57 2.37 -16.51
N HIS A 186 -2.43 2.92 -15.31
CA HIS A 186 -1.49 2.42 -14.31
C HIS A 186 -1.72 0.94 -13.99
N ASP A 187 -2.97 0.54 -13.77
CA ASP A 187 -3.34 -0.84 -13.46
C ASP A 187 -2.97 -1.78 -14.63
N TRP A 188 -3.29 -1.42 -15.88
CA TRP A 188 -2.89 -2.21 -17.06
C TRP A 188 -1.38 -2.37 -17.18
N VAL A 189 -0.63 -1.30 -16.89
CA VAL A 189 0.84 -1.36 -16.93
C VAL A 189 1.39 -2.20 -15.79
N SER A 190 0.81 -2.14 -14.60
CA SER A 190 1.20 -2.94 -13.44
C SER A 190 0.97 -4.43 -13.66
N ASP A 191 -0.10 -4.80 -14.37
CA ASP A 191 -0.38 -6.20 -14.75
C ASP A 191 0.64 -6.75 -15.75
N ASN A 192 1.20 -5.91 -16.61
CA ASN A 192 2.23 -6.30 -17.57
C ASN A 192 3.30 -5.21 -17.76
N PRO A 193 4.21 -5.01 -16.78
CA PRO A 193 5.18 -3.91 -16.81
C PRO A 193 6.21 -4.01 -17.94
N GLN A 194 6.50 -5.24 -18.40
CA GLN A 194 7.48 -5.50 -19.48
C GLN A 194 6.93 -5.19 -20.85
N HIS A 195 5.61 -5.15 -21.01
CA HIS A 195 4.99 -4.88 -22.30
C HIS A 195 5.40 -3.52 -22.84
N HIS A 196 5.64 -3.45 -24.16
CA HIS A 196 5.97 -2.20 -24.86
C HIS A 196 4.71 -1.38 -25.13
N TRP A 197 4.20 -0.73 -24.08
CA TRP A 197 2.99 0.08 -24.14
C TRP A 197 3.13 1.25 -25.13
N GLN A 198 2.34 1.22 -26.20
CA GLN A 198 2.28 2.28 -27.20
C GLN A 198 1.03 3.15 -26.99
N SER A 199 1.12 4.44 -27.36
CA SER A 199 -0.01 5.37 -27.28
C SER A 199 -1.23 4.87 -28.07
N SER A 200 -1.00 4.37 -29.29
CA SER A 200 -2.04 3.83 -30.15
C SER A 200 -2.81 2.65 -29.55
N GLU A 201 -2.13 1.78 -28.80
CA GLU A 201 -2.77 0.67 -28.10
C GLU A 201 -3.68 1.16 -26.97
N ILE A 202 -3.18 2.11 -26.16
CA ILE A 202 -3.95 2.72 -25.07
C ILE A 202 -5.16 3.49 -25.62
N GLU A 203 -4.97 4.24 -26.70
CA GLU A 203 -6.03 4.98 -27.39
C GLU A 203 -7.13 4.04 -27.89
N MET A 204 -6.74 2.92 -28.51
CA MET A 204 -7.66 1.91 -29.01
C MET A 204 -8.46 1.26 -27.86
N ARG A 205 -7.79 0.85 -26.78
CA ARG A 205 -8.45 0.24 -25.62
C ARG A 205 -9.45 1.18 -24.94
N LEU A 206 -9.19 2.48 -24.96
CA LEU A 206 -10.03 3.49 -24.36
C LEU A 206 -11.10 4.06 -25.31
N GLY A 207 -11.00 3.79 -26.61
CA GLY A 207 -11.86 4.42 -27.63
C GLY A 207 -11.64 5.94 -27.69
N LEU A 208 -10.42 6.43 -27.42
CA LEU A 208 -10.11 7.86 -27.37
C LEU A 208 -9.12 8.22 -28.48
N SER A 209 -9.24 9.45 -29.03
CA SER A 209 -8.18 10.01 -29.87
C SER A 209 -6.97 10.45 -29.03
N SER A 210 -5.78 10.50 -29.63
CA SER A 210 -4.55 11.03 -29.02
C SER A 210 -4.74 12.38 -28.34
N ALA A 211 -5.44 13.30 -29.01
CA ALA A 211 -5.70 14.64 -28.45
C ALA A 211 -6.60 14.56 -27.20
N THR A 212 -7.62 13.70 -27.21
CA THR A 212 -8.53 13.53 -26.07
C THR A 212 -7.83 12.86 -24.89
N LEU A 213 -7.03 11.79 -25.14
CA LEU A 213 -6.23 11.12 -24.15
C LEU A 213 -5.27 12.10 -23.46
N ARG A 214 -4.51 12.86 -24.25
CA ARG A 214 -3.56 13.85 -23.72
C ARG A 214 -4.27 14.94 -22.89
N ARG A 215 -5.42 15.46 -23.36
CA ARG A 215 -6.18 16.47 -22.62
C ARG A 215 -6.71 15.94 -21.28
N LYS A 216 -7.26 14.71 -21.25
CA LYS A 216 -7.77 14.09 -20.03
C LYS A 216 -6.65 13.85 -19.02
N LEU A 217 -5.51 13.26 -19.44
CA LEU A 217 -4.37 13.03 -18.56
C LEU A 217 -3.78 14.36 -18.06
N LYS A 218 -3.74 15.39 -18.88
CA LYS A 218 -3.31 16.74 -18.43
C LYS A 218 -4.25 17.31 -17.35
N HIS A 219 -5.55 17.06 -17.46
CA HIS A 219 -6.51 17.47 -16.42
C HIS A 219 -6.30 16.70 -15.11
N GLU A 220 -5.76 15.48 -15.17
CA GLU A 220 -5.34 14.67 -14.04
C GLU A 220 -3.87 14.96 -13.62
N GLU A 221 -3.30 16.08 -14.09
CA GLU A 221 -1.95 16.55 -13.78
C GLU A 221 -0.83 15.56 -14.10
N THR A 222 -1.02 14.75 -15.17
CA THR A 222 -0.05 13.74 -15.61
C THR A 222 0.00 13.61 -17.14
N SER A 223 0.88 12.74 -17.62
CA SER A 223 1.00 12.35 -19.02
C SER A 223 1.04 10.82 -19.16
N LEU A 224 0.76 10.30 -20.35
CA LEU A 224 0.84 8.85 -20.62
C LEU A 224 2.22 8.28 -20.26
N ARG A 225 3.29 8.99 -20.63
CA ARG A 225 4.67 8.58 -20.35
C ARG A 225 4.95 8.52 -18.84
N GLU A 226 4.50 9.52 -18.09
CA GLU A 226 4.64 9.56 -16.63
C GLU A 226 3.83 8.46 -15.97
N THR A 227 2.59 8.23 -16.39
CA THR A 227 1.72 7.16 -15.86
C THR A 227 2.37 5.79 -16.04
N ILE A 228 2.89 5.48 -17.25
CA ILE A 228 3.61 4.24 -17.52
C ILE A 228 4.86 4.12 -16.66
N THR A 229 5.64 5.21 -16.56
CA THR A 229 6.86 5.23 -15.74
C THR A 229 6.55 4.98 -14.28
N HIS A 230 5.53 5.65 -13.73
CA HIS A 230 5.11 5.50 -12.33
C HIS A 230 4.63 4.09 -12.03
N ALA A 231 3.83 3.47 -12.90
CA ALA A 231 3.37 2.10 -12.73
C ALA A 231 4.54 1.10 -12.70
N ARG A 232 5.50 1.25 -13.62
CA ARG A 232 6.71 0.41 -13.65
C ARG A 232 7.57 0.56 -12.40
N LEU A 233 7.72 1.79 -11.90
CA LEU A 233 8.50 2.07 -10.69
C LEU A 233 7.78 1.59 -9.43
N ALA A 234 6.45 1.67 -9.36
CA ALA A 234 5.66 1.12 -8.28
C ALA A 234 5.81 -0.41 -8.21
N TYR A 235 5.71 -1.09 -9.36
CA TYR A 235 5.96 -2.52 -9.45
C TYR A 235 7.41 -2.90 -9.04
N ALA A 236 8.40 -2.09 -9.44
CA ALA A 236 9.79 -2.30 -9.02
C ALA A 236 9.95 -2.17 -7.51
N LEU A 237 9.26 -1.21 -6.88
CA LEU A 237 9.27 -0.99 -5.44
C LEU A 237 8.71 -2.22 -4.70
N GLU A 238 7.63 -2.82 -5.19
CA GLU A 238 7.08 -4.07 -4.64
C GLU A 238 8.10 -5.21 -4.74
N LEU A 239 8.79 -5.36 -5.88
CA LEU A 239 9.83 -6.37 -6.04
C LEU A 239 11.02 -6.16 -5.10
N LEU A 240 11.43 -4.91 -4.88
CA LEU A 240 12.53 -4.56 -3.97
C LEU A 240 12.23 -4.96 -2.52
N TYR A 241 10.98 -4.79 -2.08
CA TYR A 241 10.56 -5.12 -0.72
C TYR A 241 10.19 -6.58 -0.50
N SER A 242 9.68 -7.26 -1.53
CA SER A 242 9.13 -8.61 -1.40
C SER A 242 10.07 -9.73 -1.83
N ASN A 243 11.11 -9.43 -2.63
CA ASN A 243 11.92 -10.46 -3.28
C ASN A 243 13.42 -10.19 -3.18
N LYS A 244 14.20 -11.26 -3.00
CA LYS A 244 15.66 -11.25 -3.09
C LYS A 244 16.12 -11.41 -4.56
N LEU A 245 15.66 -10.53 -5.43
CA LEU A 245 16.02 -10.57 -6.84
C LEU A 245 17.23 -9.68 -7.15
N PRO A 246 18.13 -10.09 -8.04
CA PRO A 246 19.19 -9.22 -8.53
C PRO A 246 18.63 -7.95 -9.17
N MET A 247 19.29 -6.81 -8.99
CA MET A 247 18.87 -5.52 -9.53
C MET A 247 18.60 -5.56 -11.04
N LYS A 248 19.40 -6.31 -11.79
CA LYS A 248 19.20 -6.54 -13.24
C LYS A 248 17.86 -7.20 -13.52
N THR A 249 17.46 -8.16 -12.70
CA THR A 249 16.18 -8.87 -12.84
C THR A 249 15.01 -7.96 -12.49
N ILE A 250 15.13 -7.15 -11.41
CA ILE A 250 14.09 -6.17 -11.03
C ILE A 250 13.89 -5.16 -12.15
N ALA A 251 14.97 -4.56 -12.68
CA ALA A 251 14.89 -3.62 -13.79
C ALA A 251 14.19 -4.24 -15.01
N ALA A 252 14.58 -5.45 -15.41
CA ALA A 252 13.98 -6.14 -16.54
C ALA A 252 12.50 -6.45 -16.31
N LYS A 253 12.13 -7.01 -15.16
CA LYS A 253 10.73 -7.30 -14.80
C LYS A 253 9.85 -6.05 -14.77
N SER A 254 10.44 -4.89 -14.44
CA SER A 254 9.76 -3.60 -14.43
C SER A 254 9.77 -2.88 -15.79
N GLY A 255 10.20 -3.58 -16.87
CA GLY A 255 10.15 -3.06 -18.22
C GLY A 255 11.28 -2.09 -18.59
N TYR A 256 12.41 -2.14 -17.88
CA TYR A 256 13.62 -1.37 -18.21
C TYR A 256 14.67 -2.23 -18.90
N GLN A 257 15.23 -1.71 -19.99
CA GLN A 257 16.29 -2.40 -20.74
C GLN A 257 17.67 -2.25 -20.09
N SER A 258 17.88 -1.21 -19.29
CA SER A 258 19.14 -1.00 -18.58
C SER A 258 18.93 -0.68 -17.11
N VAL A 259 19.84 -1.19 -16.29
CA VAL A 259 19.85 -0.94 -14.84
C VAL A 259 20.14 0.53 -14.54
N SER A 260 20.98 1.20 -15.34
CA SER A 260 21.31 2.62 -15.15
C SER A 260 20.08 3.51 -15.32
N THR A 261 19.33 3.32 -16.42
CA THR A 261 18.08 4.08 -16.66
C THR A 261 17.04 3.80 -15.59
N PHE A 262 16.93 2.55 -15.14
CA PHE A 262 16.04 2.18 -14.04
C PHE A 262 16.40 2.95 -12.76
N ARG A 263 17.68 2.88 -12.33
CA ARG A 263 18.15 3.56 -11.11
C ARG A 263 17.95 5.07 -11.18
N GLU A 264 18.28 5.69 -12.32
CA GLU A 264 18.07 7.12 -12.54
C GLU A 264 16.59 7.52 -12.35
N ARG A 265 15.67 6.78 -13.00
CA ARG A 265 14.23 7.05 -12.90
C ARG A 265 13.68 6.77 -11.50
N PHE A 266 14.18 5.75 -10.84
CA PHE A 266 13.79 5.40 -9.47
C PHE A 266 14.25 6.47 -8.49
N MET A 267 15.52 6.91 -8.57
CA MET A 267 16.06 8.00 -7.77
C MET A 267 15.30 9.32 -8.02
N GLN A 268 15.03 9.65 -9.28
CA GLN A 268 14.24 10.84 -9.62
C GLN A 268 12.83 10.83 -9.01
N ARG A 269 12.23 9.64 -8.88
CA ARG A 269 10.85 9.49 -8.40
C ARG A 269 10.77 9.45 -6.89
N TYR A 270 11.65 8.69 -6.24
CA TYR A 270 11.54 8.35 -4.81
C TYR A 270 12.64 8.96 -3.93
N ASP A 271 13.58 9.67 -4.53
CA ASP A 271 14.72 10.31 -3.88
C ASP A 271 15.61 9.33 -3.09
N VAL A 272 15.67 8.08 -3.54
CA VAL A 272 16.49 7.01 -2.94
C VAL A 272 17.04 6.09 -4.01
N ASP A 273 18.28 5.60 -3.83
CA ASP A 273 18.83 4.57 -4.70
C ASP A 273 18.15 3.22 -4.41
N PRO A 274 17.62 2.50 -5.43
CA PRO A 274 16.94 1.24 -5.20
C PRO A 274 17.80 0.15 -4.54
N THR A 275 19.13 0.27 -4.58
CA THR A 275 20.03 -0.68 -3.88
C THR A 275 19.91 -0.61 -2.35
N VAL A 276 19.48 0.54 -1.80
CA VAL A 276 19.27 0.71 -0.35
C VAL A 276 18.05 -0.08 0.14
N LEU A 277 17.09 -0.34 -0.77
CA LEU A 277 15.83 -1.02 -0.47
C LEU A 277 15.90 -2.53 -0.71
N ALA A 278 16.92 -3.00 -1.46
CA ALA A 278 17.04 -4.41 -1.79
C ALA A 278 17.24 -5.25 -0.51
N VAL A 279 16.42 -6.28 -0.35
CA VAL A 279 16.55 -7.24 0.75
C VAL A 279 17.71 -8.16 0.43
N GLU A 280 18.81 -8.10 1.23
CA GLU A 280 19.93 -9.04 1.17
C GLU A 280 19.56 -10.45 1.65
#